data_9b3293885e709cb19cbbed2a97858072
#
_entry.id   9b3293885e709cb19cbbed2a97858072
#
_cell.length_a   1.000
_cell.length_b   1.000
_cell.length_c   1.000
_cell.angle_alpha   90.00
_cell.angle_beta   90.00
_cell.angle_gamma   90.00
#
_symmetry.space_group_name_H-M   'P 1'
#
loop_
_entity.id
_entity.type
_entity.pdbx_description
1 polymer ?
#
loop_
_entity_poly.entity_id
_entity_poly.type
_entity_poly.pdbx_seq_one_letter_code
_entity_poly.pdbx_strand_id
1 'polypeptide(L)'
;EKTIDDVWRMSMLQPADKKEPVGYATQKPESLIERAIQASSDINLIVADFFGGSGTTAVCANKLSRKFIHCDIGLNSVQTTRDRLVADGAEFDVLEIKDGVQLYRNPVQTMDKIKSLIPGLKNEDSLDSFWEGAISDSKLGTIPVYVPNLMDSASKLLDKVTMNRIIHQAIPEL
;
A
#
# COMPACT_ATOMS: atom_id res chain seq x y z
N GLU A 1 31.52 -6.15 17.69
CA GLU A 1 30.27 -6.05 16.88
C GLU A 1 30.31 -7.10 15.81
N LYS A 2 29.28 -7.96 15.76
CA LYS A 2 29.18 -8.96 14.71
C LYS A 2 28.57 -8.30 13.48
N THR A 3 29.26 -8.35 12.36
CA THR A 3 28.77 -7.84 11.08
C THR A 3 27.49 -8.60 10.70
N ILE A 4 26.50 -7.90 10.23
CA ILE A 4 25.26 -8.50 9.66
C ILE A 4 25.67 -9.15 8.34
N ASP A 5 25.54 -10.48 8.26
CA ASP A 5 25.77 -11.25 7.06
C ASP A 5 24.43 -11.63 6.36
N ASP A 6 24.51 -12.19 5.19
CA ASP A 6 23.38 -12.63 4.36
C ASP A 6 22.79 -13.98 4.77
N VAL A 7 23.47 -14.67 5.70
CA VAL A 7 23.01 -15.97 6.24
C VAL A 7 22.51 -15.80 7.67
N TRP A 8 21.21 -15.85 7.86
CA TRP A 8 20.57 -15.69 9.16
C TRP A 8 20.16 -17.04 9.74
N ARG A 9 20.82 -17.44 10.81
CA ARG A 9 20.52 -18.68 11.55
C ARG A 9 19.63 -18.35 12.73
N MET A 10 18.32 -18.58 12.58
CA MET A 10 17.31 -18.32 13.60
C MET A 10 16.44 -19.54 13.81
N SER A 11 16.00 -19.76 15.05
CA SER A 11 15.05 -20.81 15.37
C SER A 11 13.67 -20.46 14.82
N MET A 12 13.01 -21.43 14.19
CA MET A 12 11.60 -21.30 13.85
C MET A 12 10.74 -21.44 15.11
N LEU A 13 9.56 -20.82 15.10
CA LEU A 13 8.57 -21.03 16.15
C LEU A 13 8.18 -22.49 16.26
N GLN A 14 8.19 -23.00 17.46
CA GLN A 14 7.76 -24.38 17.75
C GLN A 14 6.33 -24.34 18.34
N PRO A 15 5.48 -25.33 18.06
CA PRO A 15 4.14 -25.42 18.64
C PRO A 15 4.13 -25.43 20.19
N ALA A 16 5.25 -25.80 20.80
CA ALA A 16 5.44 -25.81 22.25
C ALA A 16 5.84 -24.44 22.84
N ASP A 17 6.24 -23.48 22.01
CA ASP A 17 6.54 -22.12 22.46
C ASP A 17 5.25 -21.44 22.93
N LYS A 18 5.22 -21.00 24.18
CA LYS A 18 4.04 -20.34 24.77
C LYS A 18 4.11 -18.82 24.77
N LYS A 19 5.26 -18.26 24.37
CA LYS A 19 5.49 -16.79 24.46
C LYS A 19 5.06 -16.02 23.22
N GLU A 20 5.35 -16.55 22.03
CA GLU A 20 5.06 -15.87 20.77
C GLU A 20 3.88 -16.44 19.97
N PRO A 21 3.58 -17.76 19.99
CA PRO A 21 2.58 -18.34 19.12
C PRO A 21 1.16 -17.82 19.43
N VAL A 22 0.49 -17.30 18.41
CA VAL A 22 -0.90 -16.83 18.50
C VAL A 22 -1.88 -17.76 17.76
N GLY A 23 -1.44 -18.98 17.43
CA GLY A 23 -2.27 -19.94 16.68
C GLY A 23 -2.40 -19.63 15.18
N TYR A 24 -1.59 -18.72 14.64
CA TYR A 24 -1.59 -18.36 13.22
C TYR A 24 -0.56 -19.21 12.46
N ALA A 25 -1.03 -20.04 11.52
CA ALA A 25 -0.21 -21.11 10.90
C ALA A 25 1.06 -20.61 10.18
N THR A 26 1.09 -19.38 9.70
CA THR A 26 2.21 -18.79 8.95
C THR A 26 2.96 -17.71 9.74
N GLN A 27 2.80 -17.68 11.06
CA GLN A 27 3.49 -16.70 11.90
C GLN A 27 5.00 -16.82 11.79
N LYS A 28 5.68 -15.70 11.62
CA LYS A 28 7.15 -15.63 11.64
C LYS A 28 7.65 -15.27 13.05
N PRO A 29 8.85 -15.73 13.43
CA PRO A 29 9.48 -15.33 14.69
C PRO A 29 9.66 -13.81 14.76
N GLU A 30 9.38 -13.21 15.91
CA GLU A 30 9.59 -11.77 16.13
C GLU A 30 11.07 -11.39 15.92
N SER A 31 12.01 -12.21 16.39
CA SER A 31 13.44 -11.96 16.23
C SER A 31 13.90 -11.81 14.77
N LEU A 32 13.24 -12.48 13.84
CA LEU A 32 13.52 -12.35 12.41
C LEU A 32 13.06 -10.99 11.89
N ILE A 33 11.85 -10.61 12.24
CA ILE A 33 11.24 -9.35 11.79
C ILE A 33 11.91 -8.15 12.47
N GLU A 34 12.20 -8.24 13.76
CA GLU A 34 12.96 -7.19 14.47
C GLU A 34 14.31 -6.92 13.81
N ARG A 35 15.06 -7.96 13.46
CA ARG A 35 16.34 -7.80 12.76
C ARG A 35 16.17 -7.09 11.42
N ALA A 36 15.15 -7.45 10.65
CA ALA A 36 14.86 -6.80 9.36
C ALA A 36 14.52 -5.32 9.55
N ILE A 37 13.65 -5.00 10.51
CA ILE A 37 13.23 -3.62 10.80
C ILE A 37 14.41 -2.77 11.27
N GLN A 38 15.24 -3.30 12.19
CA GLN A 38 16.41 -2.59 12.71
C GLN A 38 17.46 -2.33 11.64
N ALA A 39 17.63 -3.24 10.68
CA ALA A 39 18.59 -3.10 9.61
C ALA A 39 18.16 -2.13 8.50
N SER A 40 16.85 -1.85 8.38
CA SER A 40 16.29 -1.13 7.24
C SER A 40 15.52 0.14 7.58
N SER A 41 15.38 0.47 8.86
CA SER A 41 14.61 1.65 9.29
C SER A 41 15.15 2.26 10.58
N ASP A 42 14.93 3.57 10.73
CA ASP A 42 15.22 4.31 11.97
C ASP A 42 13.95 4.48 12.84
N ILE A 43 14.17 4.93 14.09
CA ILE A 43 13.09 5.26 15.04
C ILE A 43 12.14 6.29 14.42
N ASN A 44 10.85 6.17 14.69
CA ASN A 44 9.75 7.00 14.17
C ASN A 44 9.46 6.89 12.68
N LEU A 45 10.20 6.09 11.90
CA LEU A 45 9.84 5.79 10.51
C LEU A 45 8.62 4.85 10.45
N ILE A 46 8.01 4.79 9.28
CA ILE A 46 6.86 3.94 9.03
C ILE A 46 7.32 2.60 8.47
N VAL A 47 6.87 1.53 9.09
CA VAL A 47 7.00 0.16 8.60
C VAL A 47 5.63 -0.31 8.11
N ALA A 48 5.53 -0.70 6.85
CA ALA A 48 4.28 -1.13 6.25
C ALA A 48 4.33 -2.60 5.82
N ASP A 49 3.26 -3.35 6.16
CA ASP A 49 3.06 -4.73 5.75
C ASP A 49 1.63 -4.87 5.22
N PHE A 50 1.49 -5.02 3.89
CA PHE A 50 0.20 -5.09 3.21
C PHE A 50 -0.39 -6.51 3.14
N PHE A 51 0.32 -7.51 3.67
CA PHE A 51 -0.10 -8.90 3.79
C PHE A 51 0.27 -9.44 5.17
N GLY A 52 -0.05 -8.68 6.20
CA GLY A 52 0.55 -8.75 7.52
C GLY A 52 0.23 -9.99 8.35
N GLY A 53 -0.77 -10.79 7.95
CA GLY A 53 -1.10 -12.07 8.58
C GLY A 53 -1.30 -11.96 10.09
N SER A 54 -0.44 -12.59 10.87
CA SER A 54 -0.49 -12.58 12.35
C SER A 54 -0.08 -11.26 13.00
N GLY A 55 0.30 -10.24 12.21
CA GLY A 55 0.70 -8.92 12.71
C GLY A 55 2.09 -8.84 13.33
N THR A 56 2.94 -9.81 13.11
CA THR A 56 4.29 -9.82 13.70
C THR A 56 5.06 -8.56 13.32
N THR A 57 4.95 -8.10 12.07
CA THR A 57 5.60 -6.87 11.61
C THR A 57 5.11 -5.63 12.38
N ALA A 58 3.80 -5.48 12.58
CA ALA A 58 3.22 -4.35 13.31
C ALA A 58 3.64 -4.36 14.79
N VAL A 59 3.60 -5.52 15.44
CA VAL A 59 4.02 -5.68 16.83
C VAL A 59 5.51 -5.35 17.01
N CYS A 60 6.38 -5.88 16.15
CA CYS A 60 7.81 -5.58 16.20
C CYS A 60 8.10 -4.09 15.92
N ALA A 61 7.40 -3.49 14.97
CA ALA A 61 7.56 -2.07 14.69
C ALA A 61 7.18 -1.21 15.91
N ASN A 62 6.05 -1.51 16.58
CA ASN A 62 5.64 -0.86 17.82
C ASN A 62 6.70 -0.99 18.90
N LYS A 63 7.16 -2.20 19.21
CA LYS A 63 8.20 -2.48 20.22
C LYS A 63 9.50 -1.72 19.94
N LEU A 64 9.82 -1.54 18.68
CA LEU A 64 11.03 -0.84 18.24
C LEU A 64 10.84 0.67 18.04
N SER A 65 9.71 1.24 18.49
CA SER A 65 9.37 2.66 18.34
C SER A 65 9.31 3.14 16.88
N ARG A 66 8.82 2.30 15.99
CA ARG A 66 8.45 2.65 14.63
C ARG A 66 6.94 2.78 14.54
N LYS A 67 6.47 3.65 13.64
CA LYS A 67 5.07 3.67 13.23
C LYS A 67 4.79 2.46 12.34
N PHE A 68 3.56 1.98 12.31
CA PHE A 68 3.22 0.82 11.47
C PHE A 68 1.95 1.04 10.66
N ILE A 69 1.91 0.37 9.52
CA ILE A 69 0.71 0.16 8.71
C ILE A 69 0.60 -1.35 8.49
N HIS A 70 -0.49 -1.92 8.97
CA HIS A 70 -0.82 -3.32 8.78
C HIS A 70 -2.07 -3.43 7.92
N CYS A 71 -2.01 -4.20 6.83
CA CYS A 71 -3.18 -4.52 6.02
C CYS A 71 -3.30 -6.02 5.86
N ASP A 72 -4.54 -6.50 5.85
CA ASP A 72 -4.86 -7.87 5.47
C ASP A 72 -6.32 -7.96 5.02
N ILE A 73 -6.62 -8.89 4.13
CA ILE A 73 -7.99 -9.17 3.68
C ILE A 73 -8.73 -10.09 4.66
N GLY A 74 -8.00 -10.85 5.47
CA GLY A 74 -8.54 -11.84 6.40
C GLY A 74 -8.98 -11.20 7.71
N LEU A 75 -10.27 -11.32 8.05
CA LEU A 75 -10.79 -10.83 9.33
C LEU A 75 -10.03 -11.42 10.52
N ASN A 76 -9.68 -12.71 10.46
CA ASN A 76 -8.90 -13.39 11.50
C ASN A 76 -7.50 -12.78 11.68
N SER A 77 -6.86 -12.36 10.58
CA SER A 77 -5.58 -11.64 10.62
C SER A 77 -5.72 -10.32 11.36
N VAL A 78 -6.71 -9.50 10.98
CA VAL A 78 -6.95 -8.19 11.59
C VAL A 78 -7.29 -8.33 13.08
N GLN A 79 -8.12 -9.29 13.47
CA GLN A 79 -8.46 -9.55 14.87
C GLN A 79 -7.24 -9.99 15.67
N THR A 80 -6.47 -10.96 15.16
CA THR A 80 -5.25 -11.45 15.81
C THR A 80 -4.24 -10.31 16.01
N THR A 81 -4.03 -9.50 14.99
CA THR A 81 -3.11 -8.33 15.06
C THR A 81 -3.59 -7.31 16.07
N ARG A 82 -4.87 -6.96 16.04
CA ARG A 82 -5.49 -6.05 17.02
C ARG A 82 -5.27 -6.53 18.45
N ASP A 83 -5.56 -7.80 18.73
CA ASP A 83 -5.46 -8.35 20.08
C ASP A 83 -4.00 -8.36 20.58
N ARG A 84 -3.04 -8.62 19.71
CA ARG A 84 -1.60 -8.52 20.00
C ARG A 84 -1.18 -7.08 20.30
N LEU A 85 -1.59 -6.13 19.49
CA LEU A 85 -1.26 -4.71 19.66
C LEU A 85 -1.88 -4.14 20.94
N VAL A 86 -3.11 -4.51 21.26
CA VAL A 86 -3.76 -4.13 22.53
C VAL A 86 -3.00 -4.71 23.73
N ALA A 87 -2.60 -5.98 23.67
CA ALA A 87 -1.80 -6.61 24.71
C ALA A 87 -0.42 -5.95 24.89
N ASP A 88 0.14 -5.40 23.82
CA ASP A 88 1.44 -4.71 23.80
C ASP A 88 1.31 -3.21 24.16
N GLY A 89 0.09 -2.73 24.44
CA GLY A 89 -0.20 -1.33 24.84
C GLY A 89 -0.04 -0.33 23.70
N ALA A 90 -0.15 -0.76 22.44
CA ALA A 90 -0.03 0.11 21.28
C ALA A 90 -1.26 1.01 21.11
N GLU A 91 -1.06 2.23 20.63
CA GLU A 91 -2.11 3.12 20.15
C GLU A 91 -2.23 3.00 18.63
N PHE A 92 -3.43 2.72 18.12
CA PHE A 92 -3.68 2.55 16.70
C PHE A 92 -5.15 2.71 16.34
N ASP A 93 -5.41 3.01 15.07
CA ASP A 93 -6.74 3.01 14.47
C ASP A 93 -6.96 1.75 13.64
N VAL A 94 -8.20 1.24 13.64
CA VAL A 94 -8.62 0.16 12.73
C VAL A 94 -9.53 0.75 11.67
N LEU A 95 -9.09 0.63 10.42
CA LEU A 95 -9.79 1.18 9.26
C LEU A 95 -10.28 0.05 8.35
N GLU A 96 -11.46 0.23 7.79
CA GLU A 96 -12.02 -0.67 6.78
C GLU A 96 -12.06 0.02 5.42
N ILE A 97 -11.50 -0.63 4.40
CA ILE A 97 -11.65 -0.19 3.01
C ILE A 97 -13.01 -0.70 2.50
N LYS A 98 -14.04 0.14 2.58
CA LYS A 98 -15.42 -0.24 2.22
C LYS A 98 -15.62 -0.44 0.71
N ASP A 99 -14.87 0.27 -0.11
CA ASP A 99 -15.13 0.36 -1.55
C ASP A 99 -14.23 -0.54 -2.42
N GLY A 100 -13.28 -1.26 -1.83
CA GLY A 100 -12.30 -2.06 -2.57
C GLY A 100 -12.91 -3.12 -3.51
N VAL A 101 -14.00 -3.75 -3.12
CA VAL A 101 -14.72 -4.72 -3.96
C VAL A 101 -15.69 -4.03 -4.92
N GLN A 102 -16.23 -2.87 -4.56
CA GLN A 102 -17.14 -2.07 -5.38
C GLN A 102 -16.41 -1.36 -6.52
N LEU A 103 -15.13 -1.05 -6.36
CA LEU A 103 -14.30 -0.45 -7.41
C LEU A 103 -14.33 -1.26 -8.70
N TYR A 104 -14.34 -2.58 -8.61
CA TYR A 104 -14.46 -3.47 -9.78
C TYR A 104 -15.89 -3.65 -10.27
N ARG A 105 -16.91 -3.44 -9.41
CA ARG A 105 -18.31 -3.62 -9.76
C ARG A 105 -18.93 -2.41 -10.40
N ASN A 106 -18.42 -1.23 -10.16
CA ASN A 106 -18.91 0.02 -10.75
C ASN A 106 -17.75 0.90 -11.23
N PRO A 107 -17.15 0.59 -12.39
CA PRO A 107 -15.96 1.28 -12.89
C PRO A 107 -16.20 2.76 -13.16
N VAL A 108 -17.41 3.16 -13.58
CA VAL A 108 -17.75 4.58 -13.85
C VAL A 108 -17.67 5.41 -12.56
N GLN A 109 -18.36 4.99 -11.51
CA GLN A 109 -18.31 5.69 -10.22
C GLN A 109 -16.90 5.71 -9.63
N THR A 110 -16.13 4.66 -9.89
CA THR A 110 -14.73 4.59 -9.47
C THR A 110 -13.88 5.62 -10.19
N MET A 111 -14.01 5.74 -11.50
CA MET A 111 -13.31 6.76 -12.28
C MET A 111 -13.68 8.17 -11.82
N ASP A 112 -14.95 8.44 -11.58
CA ASP A 112 -15.42 9.73 -11.06
C ASP A 112 -14.80 10.05 -9.69
N LYS A 113 -14.74 9.04 -8.82
CA LYS A 113 -14.12 9.18 -7.49
C LYS A 113 -12.61 9.40 -7.57
N ILE A 114 -11.91 8.68 -8.45
CA ILE A 114 -10.46 8.88 -8.69
C ILE A 114 -10.22 10.29 -9.22
N LYS A 115 -10.99 10.74 -10.19
CA LYS A 115 -10.90 12.12 -10.72
C LYS A 115 -11.13 13.17 -9.63
N SER A 116 -12.10 12.93 -8.74
CA SER A 116 -12.38 13.86 -7.62
C SER A 116 -11.26 13.97 -6.58
N LEU A 117 -10.37 12.95 -6.50
CA LEU A 117 -9.20 12.95 -5.61
C LEU A 117 -8.01 13.74 -6.18
N ILE A 118 -8.05 14.11 -7.47
CA ILE A 118 -6.98 14.89 -8.11
C ILE A 118 -7.31 16.38 -7.95
N PRO A 119 -6.58 17.13 -7.10
CA PRO A 119 -6.90 18.53 -6.85
C PRO A 119 -6.83 19.38 -8.11
N GLY A 120 -7.88 20.12 -8.41
CA GLY A 120 -7.92 21.04 -9.55
C GLY A 120 -8.19 20.41 -10.91
N LEU A 121 -8.39 19.08 -10.98
CA LEU A 121 -8.75 18.42 -12.22
C LEU A 121 -10.14 18.87 -12.67
N LYS A 122 -10.23 19.31 -13.91
CA LYS A 122 -11.48 19.68 -14.59
C LYS A 122 -11.58 18.96 -15.92
N ASN A 123 -12.80 18.68 -16.34
CA ASN A 123 -13.03 18.22 -17.71
C ASN A 123 -12.61 19.34 -18.68
N GLU A 124 -11.91 18.98 -19.74
CA GLU A 124 -11.45 19.91 -20.77
C GLU A 124 -11.78 19.32 -22.14
N ASP A 125 -12.84 19.83 -22.74
CA ASP A 125 -13.38 19.31 -24.00
C ASP A 125 -12.49 19.60 -25.23
N SER A 126 -11.49 20.47 -25.07
CA SER A 126 -10.52 20.79 -26.11
C SER A 126 -9.40 19.76 -26.27
N LEU A 127 -9.27 18.86 -25.28
CA LEU A 127 -8.25 17.81 -25.31
C LEU A 127 -8.74 16.54 -26.00
N ASP A 128 -7.81 15.81 -26.62
CA ASP A 128 -8.09 14.47 -27.16
C ASP A 128 -8.66 13.54 -26.08
N SER A 129 -9.48 12.59 -26.51
CA SER A 129 -10.14 11.60 -25.64
C SER A 129 -9.18 10.69 -24.84
N PHE A 130 -7.89 10.78 -25.13
CA PHE A 130 -6.84 10.14 -24.35
C PHE A 130 -6.68 10.75 -22.95
N TRP A 131 -6.96 12.05 -22.81
CA TRP A 131 -6.81 12.78 -21.56
C TRP A 131 -8.12 12.77 -20.76
N GLU A 132 -8.05 12.52 -19.49
CA GLU A 132 -9.23 12.52 -18.59
C GLU A 132 -9.63 13.90 -18.10
N GLY A 133 -8.87 14.92 -18.43
CA GLY A 133 -9.07 16.31 -18.08
C GLY A 133 -7.77 17.08 -17.95
N ALA A 134 -7.83 18.27 -17.39
CA ALA A 134 -6.66 19.12 -17.21
C ALA A 134 -6.67 19.85 -15.85
N ILE A 135 -5.48 20.23 -15.40
CA ILE A 135 -5.26 21.09 -14.25
C ILE A 135 -4.71 22.41 -14.75
N SER A 136 -5.30 23.54 -14.33
CA SER A 136 -4.78 24.87 -14.65
C SER A 136 -3.72 25.27 -13.64
N ASP A 137 -2.50 25.48 -14.10
CA ASP A 137 -1.39 26.01 -13.33
C ASP A 137 -1.05 27.44 -13.76
N SER A 138 -0.76 28.32 -12.81
CA SER A 138 -0.49 29.74 -13.08
C SER A 138 0.81 30.00 -13.84
N LYS A 139 1.75 29.06 -13.83
CA LYS A 139 3.07 29.18 -14.47
C LYS A 139 3.20 28.31 -15.72
N LEU A 140 2.60 27.11 -15.66
CA LEU A 140 2.74 26.09 -16.71
C LEU A 140 1.54 26.08 -17.67
N GLY A 141 0.47 26.84 -17.36
CA GLY A 141 -0.75 26.84 -18.18
C GLY A 141 -1.62 25.62 -17.92
N THR A 142 -2.18 25.07 -18.99
CA THR A 142 -3.05 23.88 -18.94
C THR A 142 -2.20 22.61 -18.93
N ILE A 143 -2.30 21.82 -17.87
CA ILE A 143 -1.58 20.55 -17.71
C ILE A 143 -2.57 19.42 -17.95
N PRO A 144 -2.47 18.67 -19.05
CA PRO A 144 -3.34 17.53 -19.31
C PRO A 144 -3.04 16.38 -18.35
N VAL A 145 -4.08 15.67 -17.92
CA VAL A 145 -3.99 14.59 -16.94
C VAL A 145 -4.48 13.30 -17.55
N TYR A 146 -3.60 12.31 -17.57
CA TYR A 146 -3.93 10.92 -17.90
C TYR A 146 -4.27 10.13 -16.63
N VAL A 147 -5.37 9.40 -16.67
CA VAL A 147 -5.74 8.43 -15.64
C VAL A 147 -6.01 7.10 -16.33
N PRO A 148 -5.39 5.97 -15.88
CA PRO A 148 -5.68 4.67 -16.46
C PRO A 148 -7.18 4.36 -16.41
N ASN A 149 -7.77 4.05 -17.55
CA ASN A 149 -9.19 3.73 -17.63
C ASN A 149 -9.47 2.33 -17.07
N LEU A 150 -10.12 2.26 -15.92
CA LEU A 150 -10.46 0.99 -15.26
C LEU A 150 -11.56 0.21 -16.01
N MET A 151 -12.23 0.82 -16.97
CA MET A 151 -13.23 0.17 -17.81
C MET A 151 -12.60 -0.62 -18.96
N ASP A 152 -11.37 -0.26 -19.34
CA ASP A 152 -10.62 -0.97 -20.36
C ASP A 152 -9.67 -1.98 -19.72
N SER A 153 -9.89 -3.26 -19.97
CA SER A 153 -9.05 -4.33 -19.44
C SER A 153 -7.60 -4.29 -19.98
N ALA A 154 -7.37 -3.62 -21.10
CA ALA A 154 -6.05 -3.47 -21.71
C ALA A 154 -5.27 -2.27 -21.14
N SER A 155 -5.94 -1.28 -20.54
CA SER A 155 -5.34 0.01 -20.14
C SER A 155 -5.16 0.18 -18.62
N LYS A 156 -5.13 -0.91 -17.85
CA LYS A 156 -5.08 -0.86 -16.37
C LYS A 156 -3.75 -0.44 -15.79
N LEU A 157 -2.68 -0.45 -16.56
CA LEU A 157 -1.33 -0.13 -16.10
C LEU A 157 -0.65 0.83 -17.07
N LEU A 158 0.19 1.71 -16.53
CA LEU A 158 1.08 2.53 -17.34
C LEU A 158 2.25 1.66 -17.81
N ASP A 159 2.05 0.96 -18.92
CA ASP A 159 3.07 0.11 -19.53
C ASP A 159 3.90 0.85 -20.60
N LYS A 160 4.89 0.17 -21.16
CA LYS A 160 5.76 0.74 -22.18
C LYS A 160 5.01 1.14 -23.45
N VAL A 161 3.94 0.44 -23.80
CA VAL A 161 3.12 0.72 -24.99
C VAL A 161 2.34 2.01 -24.77
N THR A 162 1.70 2.16 -23.60
CA THR A 162 1.00 3.37 -23.20
C THR A 162 1.94 4.57 -23.11
N MET A 163 3.15 4.40 -22.54
CA MET A 163 4.17 5.46 -22.49
C MET A 163 4.59 5.91 -23.90
N ASN A 164 4.82 4.98 -24.82
CA ASN A 164 5.14 5.32 -26.20
C ASN A 164 4.00 6.07 -26.89
N ARG A 165 2.75 5.69 -26.61
CA ARG A 165 1.56 6.38 -27.13
C ARG A 165 1.46 7.80 -26.58
N ILE A 166 1.72 8.01 -25.30
CA ILE A 166 1.78 9.35 -24.71
C ILE A 166 2.82 10.21 -25.42
N ILE A 167 4.05 9.72 -25.53
CA ILE A 167 5.18 10.48 -26.07
C ILE A 167 5.01 10.82 -27.56
N HIS A 168 4.53 9.88 -28.36
CA HIS A 168 4.53 10.00 -29.82
C HIS A 168 3.20 10.42 -30.43
N GLN A 169 2.10 10.32 -29.69
CA GLN A 169 0.77 10.64 -30.18
C GLN A 169 0.10 11.75 -29.37
N ALA A 170 0.03 11.60 -28.05
CA ALA A 170 -0.76 12.51 -27.23
C ALA A 170 -0.04 13.86 -26.93
N ILE A 171 1.27 13.85 -26.69
CA ILE A 171 2.05 15.09 -26.44
C ILE A 171 2.14 15.99 -27.67
N PRO A 172 2.38 15.49 -28.90
CA PRO A 172 2.47 16.35 -30.07
C PRO A 172 1.17 17.06 -30.46
N GLU A 173 0.03 16.63 -29.91
CA GLU A 173 -1.28 17.23 -30.15
C GLU A 173 -1.69 18.29 -29.09
N LEU A 174 -0.81 18.54 -28.09
CA LEU A 174 -0.97 19.57 -27.06
C LEU A 174 -0.43 20.91 -27.57
#